data_90e56bf82cfeb7fc548913d5cf9f4fc4
#
_entry.id   90e56bf82cfeb7fc548913d5cf9f4fc4
#
_cell.length_a   1.000
_cell.length_b   1.000
_cell.length_c   1.000
_cell.angle_alpha   90.00
_cell.angle_beta   90.00
_cell.angle_gamma   90.00
#
_symmetry.space_group_name_H-M   'P 1'
#
loop_
_entity.id
_entity.type
_entity.pdbx_description
1 polymer ?
#
loop_
_entity_poly.entity_id
_entity_poly.type
_entity_poly.pdbx_seq_one_letter_code
_entity_poly.pdbx_strand_id
1 'polypeptide(L)'
;TSQITNAAGKFLIVAPNTAEARAQLAAVRTELNDWFLQHSFGLAGLGLAGKAASSNDFLDKQPAHHFQALMGELFADLEKAKLHRFDLTAASAPSVFEVQYPHGVCRYNDRLPADQLQDGQASAALSRDQIEIGKGLARQDRLLVLRQGDVYIAGSDSRKDGCAVAF
;
A
#
# COMPACT_ATOMS: atom_id res chain seq x y z
N THR A 1 4.48 -2.07 -19.79
CA THR A 1 3.53 -1.65 -18.73
C THR A 1 3.41 -0.14 -18.75
N SER A 2 2.20 0.37 -18.71
CA SER A 2 1.92 1.80 -18.68
C SER A 2 0.94 2.11 -17.57
N GLN A 3 1.29 3.04 -16.70
CA GLN A 3 0.38 3.58 -15.70
C GLN A 3 -0.55 4.59 -16.39
N ILE A 4 -1.86 4.34 -16.28
CA ILE A 4 -2.89 5.18 -16.91
C ILE A 4 -3.37 6.26 -15.94
N THR A 5 -3.58 5.88 -14.69
CA THR A 5 -4.02 6.81 -13.66
C THR A 5 -3.43 6.45 -12.30
N ASN A 6 -3.24 7.47 -11.48
CA ASN A 6 -2.86 7.34 -10.07
C ASN A 6 -3.51 8.50 -9.31
N ALA A 7 -4.63 8.22 -8.67
CA ALA A 7 -5.38 9.24 -7.96
C ALA A 7 -6.19 8.62 -6.81
N ALA A 8 -6.33 9.38 -5.73
CA ALA A 8 -7.18 9.04 -4.59
C ALA A 8 -6.94 7.62 -4.01
N GLY A 9 -5.67 7.23 -3.91
CA GLY A 9 -5.29 5.90 -3.40
C GLY A 9 -5.61 4.74 -4.34
N LYS A 10 -5.89 5.01 -5.62
CA LYS A 10 -6.12 4.02 -6.68
C LYS A 10 -5.17 4.26 -7.82
N PHE A 11 -4.71 3.17 -8.45
CA PHE A 11 -3.95 3.23 -9.69
C PHE A 11 -4.47 2.22 -10.70
N LEU A 12 -4.33 2.54 -11.96
CA LEU A 12 -4.65 1.68 -13.09
C LEU A 12 -3.41 1.50 -13.95
N ILE A 13 -3.08 0.24 -14.23
CA ILE A 13 -1.93 -0.13 -15.06
C ILE A 13 -2.43 -1.00 -16.21
N VAL A 14 -1.92 -0.74 -17.41
CA VAL A 14 -2.07 -1.62 -18.57
C VAL A 14 -0.75 -2.36 -18.77
N ALA A 15 -0.84 -3.67 -18.86
CA ALA A 15 0.30 -4.57 -19.07
C ALA A 15 -0.01 -5.58 -20.18
N PRO A 16 1.02 -6.19 -20.78
CA PRO A 16 0.82 -7.29 -21.73
C PRO A 16 0.06 -8.44 -21.08
N ASN A 17 -0.90 -9.02 -21.81
CA ASN A 17 -1.69 -10.17 -21.31
C ASN A 17 -0.93 -11.48 -21.56
N THR A 18 0.24 -11.64 -20.95
CA THR A 18 1.06 -12.84 -21.03
C THR A 18 0.94 -13.69 -19.76
N ALA A 19 1.31 -14.96 -19.84
CA ALA A 19 1.34 -15.84 -18.69
C ALA A 19 2.30 -15.33 -17.60
N GLU A 20 3.45 -14.80 -18.02
CA GLU A 20 4.48 -14.24 -17.15
C GLU A 20 3.96 -13.02 -16.40
N ALA A 21 3.28 -12.09 -17.09
CA ALA A 21 2.72 -10.90 -16.45
C ALA A 21 1.65 -11.27 -15.41
N ARG A 22 0.81 -12.27 -15.69
CA ARG A 22 -0.18 -12.76 -14.74
C ARG A 22 0.48 -13.44 -13.53
N ALA A 23 1.51 -14.25 -13.76
CA ALA A 23 2.26 -14.90 -12.68
C ALA A 23 2.97 -13.85 -11.77
N GLN A 24 3.57 -12.82 -12.38
CA GLN A 24 4.18 -11.73 -11.65
C GLN A 24 3.15 -10.95 -10.81
N LEU A 25 1.97 -10.68 -11.36
CA LEU A 25 0.90 -10.01 -10.60
C LEU A 25 0.47 -10.84 -9.39
N ALA A 26 0.36 -12.16 -9.55
CA ALA A 26 0.02 -13.05 -8.45
C ALA A 26 1.13 -13.07 -7.36
N ALA A 27 2.40 -13.12 -7.77
CA ALA A 27 3.54 -13.06 -6.85
C ALA A 27 3.58 -11.75 -6.08
N VAL A 28 3.47 -10.61 -6.76
CA VAL A 28 3.43 -9.27 -6.15
C VAL A 28 2.27 -9.13 -5.17
N ARG A 29 1.09 -9.70 -5.49
CA ARG A 29 -0.04 -9.69 -4.56
C ARG A 29 0.30 -10.41 -3.26
N THR A 30 0.94 -11.57 -3.34
CA THR A 30 1.35 -12.33 -2.16
C THR A 30 2.39 -11.55 -1.35
N GLU A 31 3.45 -11.08 -1.99
CA GLU A 31 4.49 -10.27 -1.34
C GLU A 31 3.93 -9.04 -0.61
N LEU A 32 3.03 -8.30 -1.26
CA LEU A 32 2.41 -7.12 -0.66
C LEU A 32 1.53 -7.48 0.53
N ASN A 33 0.75 -8.55 0.44
CA ASN A 33 -0.08 -9.00 1.55
C ASN A 33 0.78 -9.42 2.75
N ASP A 34 1.86 -10.16 2.53
CA ASP A 34 2.80 -10.55 3.57
C ASP A 34 3.50 -9.33 4.18
N TRP A 35 3.92 -8.39 3.36
CA TRP A 35 4.54 -7.15 3.81
C TRP A 35 3.58 -6.32 4.69
N PHE A 36 2.33 -6.11 4.24
CA PHE A 36 1.33 -5.40 5.04
C PHE A 36 0.98 -6.13 6.33
N LEU A 37 0.94 -7.45 6.31
CA LEU A 37 0.69 -8.24 7.49
C LEU A 37 1.79 -8.06 8.53
N GLN A 38 3.06 -8.12 8.11
CA GLN A 38 4.22 -8.00 8.99
C GLN A 38 4.42 -6.57 9.51
N HIS A 39 4.19 -5.54 8.69
CA HIS A 39 4.52 -4.15 9.04
C HIS A 39 3.34 -3.36 9.58
N SER A 40 2.11 -3.74 9.25
CA SER A 40 0.91 -3.06 9.74
C SER A 40 -0.02 -3.95 10.55
N PHE A 41 0.37 -5.20 10.82
CA PHE A 41 -0.47 -6.18 11.52
C PHE A 41 -1.86 -6.33 10.87
N GLY A 42 -1.93 -6.20 9.55
CA GLY A 42 -3.17 -6.27 8.79
C GLY A 42 -4.08 -5.05 8.89
N LEU A 43 -3.66 -3.96 9.55
CA LEU A 43 -4.44 -2.71 9.64
C LEU A 43 -4.51 -1.99 8.30
N ALA A 44 -3.46 -2.11 7.48
CA ALA A 44 -3.43 -1.61 6.11
C ALA A 44 -3.34 -2.76 5.12
N GLY A 45 -3.65 -2.48 3.86
CA GLY A 45 -3.52 -3.46 2.78
C GLY A 45 -3.89 -2.86 1.44
N LEU A 46 -3.50 -3.54 0.37
CA LEU A 46 -3.76 -3.15 -0.99
C LEU A 46 -4.61 -4.21 -1.69
N GLY A 47 -5.75 -3.81 -2.25
CA GLY A 47 -6.52 -4.67 -3.15
C GLY A 47 -5.92 -4.62 -4.55
N LEU A 48 -5.64 -5.77 -5.15
CA LEU A 48 -5.19 -5.91 -6.52
C LEU A 48 -6.16 -6.78 -7.31
N ALA A 49 -6.61 -6.28 -8.46
CA ALA A 49 -7.42 -7.03 -9.40
C ALA A 49 -6.88 -6.85 -10.81
N GLY A 50 -7.00 -7.85 -11.64
CA GLY A 50 -6.61 -7.80 -13.04
C GLY A 50 -7.72 -8.36 -13.93
N LYS A 51 -7.95 -7.70 -15.07
CA LYS A 51 -8.93 -8.13 -16.08
C LYS A 51 -8.24 -8.22 -17.44
N ALA A 52 -8.45 -9.33 -18.13
CA ALA A 52 -8.00 -9.42 -19.52
C ALA A 52 -8.86 -8.51 -20.40
N ALA A 53 -8.17 -7.77 -21.28
CA ALA A 53 -8.80 -6.87 -22.22
C ALA A 53 -8.17 -7.01 -23.60
N SER A 54 -8.92 -6.68 -24.63
CA SER A 54 -8.47 -6.60 -26.01
C SER A 54 -8.47 -5.14 -26.49
N SER A 55 -7.88 -4.89 -27.65
CA SER A 55 -7.95 -3.57 -28.28
C SER A 55 -9.36 -3.08 -28.53
N ASN A 56 -10.31 -4.02 -28.77
CA ASN A 56 -11.71 -3.66 -29.00
C ASN A 56 -12.40 -3.08 -27.76
N ASP A 57 -11.96 -3.48 -26.56
CA ASP A 57 -12.51 -2.98 -25.29
C ASP A 57 -12.10 -1.51 -25.05
N PHE A 58 -11.03 -1.05 -25.69
CA PHE A 58 -10.57 0.34 -25.63
C PHE A 58 -11.12 1.21 -26.77
N LEU A 59 -11.69 0.59 -27.80
CA LEU A 59 -12.30 1.28 -28.94
C LEU A 59 -13.80 1.39 -28.68
N ASP A 60 -14.22 2.46 -28.01
CA ASP A 60 -15.64 2.70 -27.73
C ASP A 60 -16.40 3.09 -29.00
N LYS A 61 -16.63 2.10 -29.87
CA LYS A 61 -17.50 2.24 -31.02
C LYS A 61 -18.94 1.91 -30.60
N GLN A 62 -19.75 2.95 -30.46
CA GLN A 62 -21.17 2.79 -30.17
C GLN A 62 -21.82 1.70 -31.07
N PRO A 63 -22.73 0.85 -30.49
CA PRO A 63 -23.51 1.10 -29.25
C PRO A 63 -23.06 0.32 -28.00
N ALA A 64 -21.90 -0.30 -27.98
CA ALA A 64 -21.68 -1.39 -27.03
C ALA A 64 -20.98 -1.02 -25.71
N HIS A 65 -20.51 0.22 -25.50
CA HIS A 65 -19.88 0.69 -24.24
C HIS A 65 -18.89 -0.30 -23.60
N HIS A 66 -18.07 -0.98 -24.43
CA HIS A 66 -17.17 -2.05 -23.97
C HIS A 66 -16.19 -1.59 -22.88
N PHE A 67 -15.65 -0.38 -23.00
CA PHE A 67 -14.75 0.16 -22.00
C PHE A 67 -15.42 0.38 -20.65
N GLN A 68 -16.63 0.89 -20.66
CA GLN A 68 -17.41 1.08 -19.42
C GLN A 68 -17.72 -0.26 -18.74
N ALA A 69 -18.10 -1.28 -19.52
CA ALA A 69 -18.34 -2.61 -19.00
C ALA A 69 -17.07 -3.23 -18.40
N LEU A 70 -15.94 -3.16 -19.13
CA LEU A 70 -14.64 -3.62 -18.65
C LEU A 70 -14.25 -2.96 -17.31
N MET A 71 -14.40 -1.65 -17.21
CA MET A 71 -14.07 -0.91 -15.99
C MET A 71 -15.03 -1.26 -14.84
N GLY A 72 -16.32 -1.46 -15.13
CA GLY A 72 -17.31 -1.92 -14.15
C GLY A 72 -16.94 -3.27 -13.55
N GLU A 73 -16.58 -4.23 -14.39
CA GLU A 73 -16.16 -5.56 -13.97
C GLU A 73 -14.82 -5.50 -13.18
N LEU A 74 -13.85 -4.72 -13.66
CA LEU A 74 -12.56 -4.55 -12.97
C LEU A 74 -12.75 -3.96 -11.58
N PHE A 75 -13.59 -2.95 -11.43
CA PHE A 75 -13.89 -2.36 -10.11
C PHE A 75 -14.64 -3.32 -9.20
N ALA A 76 -15.58 -4.11 -9.74
CA ALA A 76 -16.27 -5.14 -8.95
C ALA A 76 -15.28 -6.20 -8.43
N ASP A 77 -14.33 -6.63 -9.28
CA ASP A 77 -13.29 -7.57 -8.89
C ASP A 77 -12.31 -6.94 -7.87
N LEU A 78 -12.01 -5.64 -7.99
CA LEU A 78 -11.20 -4.91 -7.03
C LEU A 78 -11.88 -4.83 -5.65
N GLU A 79 -13.18 -4.57 -5.59
CA GLU A 79 -13.91 -4.56 -4.32
C GLU A 79 -13.91 -5.95 -3.66
N LYS A 80 -14.06 -7.03 -4.43
CA LYS A 80 -13.90 -8.40 -3.91
C LYS A 80 -12.46 -8.64 -3.39
N ALA A 81 -11.44 -8.20 -4.14
CA ALA A 81 -10.03 -8.35 -3.75
C ALA A 81 -9.70 -7.65 -2.43
N LYS A 82 -10.34 -6.52 -2.13
CA LYS A 82 -10.18 -5.84 -0.83
C LYS A 82 -10.68 -6.67 0.35
N LEU A 83 -11.70 -7.49 0.15
CA LEU A 83 -12.24 -8.38 1.18
C LEU A 83 -11.42 -9.66 1.35
N HIS A 84 -10.69 -10.07 0.31
CA HIS A 84 -9.87 -11.30 0.28
C HIS A 84 -8.37 -10.98 0.27
N ARG A 85 -7.94 -9.99 1.07
CA ARG A 85 -6.53 -9.58 1.12
C ARG A 85 -5.61 -10.68 1.66
N PHE A 86 -6.09 -11.42 2.65
CA PHE A 86 -5.35 -12.52 3.25
C PHE A 86 -6.03 -13.84 2.85
N ASP A 87 -5.29 -14.71 2.20
CA ASP A 87 -5.82 -16.03 1.84
C ASP A 87 -5.81 -16.95 3.06
N LEU A 88 -6.85 -16.83 3.88
CA LEU A 88 -7.01 -17.61 5.10
C LEU A 88 -7.21 -19.11 4.84
N THR A 89 -7.44 -19.48 3.58
CA THR A 89 -7.71 -20.86 3.17
C THR A 89 -6.55 -21.52 2.43
N ALA A 90 -5.50 -20.77 2.10
CA ALA A 90 -4.32 -21.32 1.47
C ALA A 90 -3.58 -22.26 2.42
N ALA A 91 -3.44 -23.50 2.02
CA ALA A 91 -2.76 -24.53 2.83
C ALA A 91 -1.27 -24.21 3.11
N SER A 92 -0.69 -23.27 2.39
CA SER A 92 0.74 -22.92 2.46
C SER A 92 1.04 -21.63 3.24
N ALA A 93 0.03 -20.84 3.61
CA ALA A 93 0.23 -19.58 4.33
C ALA A 93 -0.31 -19.70 5.76
N PRO A 94 0.45 -19.34 6.78
CA PRO A 94 -0.10 -19.24 8.13
C PRO A 94 -1.12 -18.12 8.14
N SER A 95 -2.39 -18.46 8.32
CA SER A 95 -3.48 -17.49 8.49
C SER A 95 -3.44 -16.77 9.83
N VAL A 96 -2.58 -17.24 10.74
CA VAL A 96 -2.36 -16.68 12.06
C VAL A 96 -0.85 -16.56 12.28
N PHE A 97 -0.41 -15.41 12.74
CA PHE A 97 0.97 -15.18 13.18
C PHE A 97 0.97 -14.70 14.63
N GLU A 98 1.98 -15.14 15.36
CA GLU A 98 2.13 -14.75 16.74
C GLU A 98 2.60 -13.31 16.85
N VAL A 99 1.87 -12.49 17.57
CA VAL A 99 2.23 -11.11 17.88
C VAL A 99 2.64 -11.01 19.34
N GLN A 100 3.85 -10.53 19.57
CA GLN A 100 4.36 -10.31 20.92
C GLN A 100 4.06 -8.89 21.37
N TYR A 101 3.65 -8.72 22.62
CA TYR A 101 3.34 -7.45 23.26
C TYR A 101 4.32 -7.16 24.41
N PRO A 102 5.61 -6.89 24.12
CA PRO A 102 6.64 -6.78 25.16
C PRO A 102 6.37 -5.65 26.16
N HIS A 103 5.69 -4.59 25.72
CA HIS A 103 5.32 -3.45 26.55
C HIS A 103 3.80 -3.20 26.55
N GLY A 104 3.00 -4.24 26.25
CA GLY A 104 1.56 -4.14 26.13
C GLY A 104 1.10 -3.50 24.83
N VAL A 105 -0.07 -2.89 24.83
CA VAL A 105 -0.65 -2.23 23.65
C VAL A 105 -0.14 -0.81 23.50
N CYS A 106 -0.04 -0.37 22.25
CA CYS A 106 0.36 1.00 21.95
C CYS A 106 -0.69 2.01 22.41
N ARG A 107 -0.25 3.06 23.10
CA ARG A 107 -1.12 4.16 23.56
C ARG A 107 -1.88 4.86 22.43
N TYR A 108 -1.27 4.96 21.26
CA TYR A 108 -1.84 5.70 20.12
C TYR A 108 -2.75 4.85 19.24
N ASN A 109 -2.59 3.52 19.30
CA ASN A 109 -3.42 2.58 18.56
C ASN A 109 -3.46 1.24 19.31
N ASP A 110 -4.60 0.94 19.93
CA ASP A 110 -4.84 -0.24 20.75
C ASP A 110 -4.76 -1.58 20.01
N ARG A 111 -4.64 -1.55 18.70
CA ARG A 111 -4.44 -2.74 17.84
C ARG A 111 -2.98 -3.06 17.57
N LEU A 112 -2.07 -2.18 17.97
CA LEU A 112 -0.64 -2.37 17.73
C LEU A 112 0.07 -2.80 19.02
N PRO A 113 1.01 -3.76 18.93
CA PRO A 113 1.92 -4.05 20.02
C PRO A 113 2.87 -2.86 20.24
N ALA A 114 3.11 -2.53 21.49
CA ALA A 114 4.14 -1.55 21.83
C ALA A 114 5.51 -2.23 21.86
N ASP A 115 6.46 -1.67 21.13
CA ASP A 115 7.84 -2.11 21.05
C ASP A 115 8.79 -1.28 21.94
N GLN A 116 8.33 -0.11 22.38
CA GLN A 116 9.10 0.78 23.27
C GLN A 116 8.25 1.35 24.39
N LEU A 117 8.93 1.58 25.51
CA LEU A 117 8.43 2.35 26.63
C LEU A 117 9.27 3.64 26.72
N GLN A 118 8.65 4.79 26.54
CA GLN A 118 9.29 6.09 26.67
C GLN A 118 8.50 6.92 27.69
N ASP A 119 9.16 7.37 28.76
CA ASP A 119 8.53 8.12 29.84
C ASP A 119 7.29 7.42 30.44
N GLY A 120 7.33 6.10 30.55
CA GLY A 120 6.24 5.26 31.01
C GLY A 120 5.10 5.08 30.00
N GLN A 121 5.26 5.55 28.77
CA GLN A 121 4.25 5.45 27.70
C GLN A 121 4.64 4.38 26.68
N ALA A 122 3.77 3.39 26.52
CA ALA A 122 3.94 2.32 25.55
C ALA A 122 3.61 2.81 24.13
N SER A 123 4.52 2.65 23.18
CA SER A 123 4.35 3.10 21.79
C SER A 123 4.83 2.07 20.78
N ALA A 124 4.15 1.99 19.64
CA ALA A 124 4.55 1.18 18.50
C ALA A 124 5.36 1.99 17.48
N ALA A 125 6.34 1.37 16.82
CA ALA A 125 7.15 2.00 15.79
C ALA A 125 6.28 2.69 14.73
N LEU A 126 5.31 1.98 14.19
CA LEU A 126 4.39 2.51 13.16
C LEU A 126 3.68 3.80 13.64
N SER A 127 3.25 3.84 14.90
CA SER A 127 2.58 5.04 15.44
C SER A 127 3.56 6.20 15.61
N ARG A 128 4.79 5.93 16.04
CA ARG A 128 5.84 6.98 16.14
C ARG A 128 6.17 7.56 14.79
N ASP A 129 6.36 6.72 13.77
CA ASP A 129 6.63 7.16 12.40
C ASP A 129 5.51 8.03 11.85
N GLN A 130 4.26 7.63 12.04
CA GLN A 130 3.09 8.42 11.63
C GLN A 130 3.03 9.78 12.33
N ILE A 131 3.37 9.84 13.62
CA ILE A 131 3.41 11.09 14.38
C ILE A 131 4.53 11.99 13.86
N GLU A 132 5.73 11.46 13.62
CA GLU A 132 6.85 12.26 13.11
C GLU A 132 6.60 12.75 11.68
N ILE A 133 6.06 11.90 10.80
CA ILE A 133 5.62 12.31 9.47
C ILE A 133 4.56 13.41 9.56
N GLY A 134 3.56 13.24 10.43
CA GLY A 134 2.51 14.24 10.64
C GLY A 134 3.05 15.58 11.15
N LYS A 135 3.99 15.55 12.09
CA LYS A 135 4.69 16.77 12.56
C LYS A 135 5.47 17.44 11.42
N GLY A 136 6.16 16.63 10.60
CA GLY A 136 6.89 17.12 9.44
C GLY A 136 5.95 17.80 8.44
N LEU A 137 4.88 17.11 8.03
CA LEU A 137 3.90 17.63 7.08
C LEU A 137 3.18 18.90 7.57
N ALA A 138 2.96 19.03 8.87
CA ALA A 138 2.31 20.21 9.44
C ALA A 138 3.23 21.44 9.53
N ARG A 139 4.56 21.24 9.52
CA ARG A 139 5.55 22.31 9.75
C ARG A 139 6.29 22.73 8.48
N GLN A 140 6.31 21.86 7.47
CA GLN A 140 7.07 22.03 6.25
C GLN A 140 6.16 22.39 5.09
N ASP A 141 6.65 23.23 4.19
CA ASP A 141 5.93 23.66 2.99
C ASP A 141 6.26 22.79 1.76
N ARG A 142 7.15 21.80 1.93
CA ARG A 142 7.62 20.92 0.85
C ARG A 142 7.67 19.49 1.27
N LEU A 143 7.22 18.60 0.38
CA LEU A 143 7.38 17.15 0.48
C LEU A 143 8.38 16.71 -0.59
N LEU A 144 9.51 16.14 -0.18
CA LEU A 144 10.48 15.54 -1.08
C LEU A 144 10.32 14.02 -1.02
N VAL A 145 9.93 13.41 -2.14
CA VAL A 145 9.84 11.96 -2.28
C VAL A 145 11.09 11.47 -2.98
N LEU A 146 11.89 10.67 -2.28
CA LEU A 146 13.14 10.11 -2.78
C LEU A 146 12.97 8.63 -3.05
N ARG A 147 13.45 8.15 -4.20
CA ARG A 147 13.73 6.74 -4.40
C ARG A 147 15.09 6.42 -3.78
N GLN A 148 15.25 5.18 -3.32
CA GLN A 148 16.48 4.66 -2.75
C GLN A 148 17.71 5.06 -3.60
N GLY A 149 18.53 5.93 -3.03
CA GLY A 149 19.72 6.49 -3.68
C GLY A 149 20.18 7.71 -2.91
N ASP A 150 21.46 7.92 -2.86
CA ASP A 150 22.16 8.88 -2.03
C ASP A 150 21.65 10.33 -2.18
N VAL A 151 20.74 10.74 -1.33
CA VAL A 151 20.46 12.15 -1.15
C VAL A 151 20.84 12.57 0.27
N TYR A 152 21.94 13.25 0.37
CA TYR A 152 22.32 14.00 1.55
C TYR A 152 21.48 15.29 1.59
N ILE A 153 20.53 15.37 2.50
CA ILE A 153 19.96 16.65 2.88
C ILE A 153 20.89 17.23 3.94
N ALA A 154 21.80 18.08 3.51
CA ALA A 154 22.61 18.85 4.44
C ALA A 154 21.69 19.86 5.12
N GLY A 155 21.26 19.56 6.34
CA GLY A 155 20.50 20.48 7.17
C GLY A 155 21.39 21.58 7.69
N SER A 156 20.96 22.81 7.58
CA SER A 156 21.45 23.90 8.45
C SER A 156 20.46 25.04 8.67
N ASP A 157 19.31 25.03 8.05
CA ASP A 157 18.29 26.05 8.34
C ASP A 157 16.93 25.40 8.49
N SER A 158 16.47 25.25 9.73
CA SER A 158 15.23 24.57 10.12
C SER A 158 13.94 25.16 9.53
N ARG A 159 14.04 26.22 8.76
CA ARG A 159 12.93 26.85 8.05
C ARG A 159 12.85 26.52 6.56
N LYS A 160 13.85 25.79 6.03
CA LYS A 160 13.94 25.45 4.60
C LYS A 160 13.98 23.96 4.33
N ASP A 161 14.03 23.15 5.38
CA ASP A 161 14.14 21.70 5.24
C ASP A 161 12.76 21.09 4.99
N GLY A 162 12.56 20.54 3.80
CA GLY A 162 11.37 19.78 3.47
C GLY A 162 11.31 18.45 4.23
N CYS A 163 10.12 17.92 4.42
CA CYS A 163 9.94 16.54 4.91
C CYS A 163 10.38 15.56 3.82
N ALA A 164 11.35 14.70 4.13
CA ALA A 164 11.80 13.64 3.23
C ALA A 164 11.13 12.33 3.64
N VAL A 165 10.44 11.68 2.71
CA VAL A 165 9.92 10.33 2.87
C VAL A 165 10.68 9.43 1.91
N ALA A 166 11.42 8.46 2.45
CA ALA A 166 12.13 7.44 1.67
C ALA A 166 11.22 6.20 1.52
N PHE A 167 11.17 5.63 0.32
CA PHE A 167 10.48 4.38 0.00
C PHE A 167 11.47 3.32 -0.43
#